data_bb83bf35ac111be58767209a83872b0d
#
_entry.id   bb83bf35ac111be58767209a83872b0d
#
_cell.length_a   1.000
_cell.length_b   1.000
_cell.length_c   1.000
_cell.angle_alpha   90.00
_cell.angle_beta   90.00
_cell.angle_gamma   90.00
#
_symmetry.space_group_name_H-M   'P 1'
#
loop_
_entity.id
_entity.type
_entity.pdbx_description
1 polymer ?
#
loop_
_entity_poly.entity_id
_entity_poly.type
_entity_poly.pdbx_seq_one_letter_code
_entity_poly.pdbx_strand_id
1 'polypeptide(L)'
;VLTDSSNPTDYLKKMRKRDEQLASYLGTNCPQVAMMGATGKKRKVLAATAEQLLRIIQSIPSPKAEPFKLWLAQVGRERIEETIDPEQAIDRALETYQKKGYDTDWIHQRLLSIRVRNELTAEWQERGVQQGKEYAILTDEITKAWSGMTTRQYKKLKGLKKENLRDNMSTMEIVLNMLAEATTTELSKAHQPEGFSESQKIARRGGSYAGQVRQDIEKDTGRPVITSQNAAQLNAVVVDMIESVAETEKSDNDENK
;
A
#
# COMPACT_ATOMS: atom_id res chain seq x y z
N VAL A 1 14.59 6.42 23.75
CA VAL A 1 14.20 5.00 23.65
C VAL A 1 15.39 4.11 23.33
N LEU A 2 16.21 4.42 22.33
CA LEU A 2 17.38 3.62 21.93
C LEU A 2 18.67 3.94 22.70
N THR A 3 18.63 4.91 23.60
CA THR A 3 19.76 5.33 24.45
C THR A 3 19.26 5.72 25.84
N ASP A 4 20.15 5.74 26.85
CA ASP A 4 19.86 6.24 28.19
C ASP A 4 20.07 7.75 28.34
N SER A 5 20.35 8.45 27.23
CA SER A 5 20.61 9.89 27.26
C SER A 5 19.31 10.69 27.39
N SER A 6 19.25 11.57 28.35
CA SER A 6 18.18 12.56 28.51
C SER A 6 18.27 13.70 27.48
N ASN A 7 19.42 13.87 26.82
CA ASN A 7 19.66 14.92 25.83
C ASN A 7 20.08 14.31 24.48
N PRO A 8 19.11 14.09 23.56
CA PRO A 8 19.39 13.50 22.26
C PRO A 8 20.34 14.33 21.40
N THR A 9 20.28 15.66 21.49
CA THR A 9 21.14 16.55 20.71
C THR A 9 22.60 16.45 21.13
N ASP A 10 22.88 16.41 22.43
CA ASP A 10 24.24 16.25 22.97
C ASP A 10 24.79 14.84 22.67
N TYR A 11 23.92 13.83 22.76
CA TYR A 11 24.30 12.46 22.41
C TYR A 11 24.75 12.37 20.96
N LEU A 12 23.97 12.94 20.03
CA LEU A 12 24.31 12.96 18.61
C LEU A 12 25.63 13.72 18.33
N LYS A 13 25.88 14.83 19.05
CA LYS A 13 27.16 15.55 18.98
C LYS A 13 28.34 14.68 19.40
N LYS A 14 28.19 13.91 20.49
CA LYS A 14 29.21 12.98 20.97
C LYS A 14 29.46 11.84 19.96
N MET A 15 28.41 11.30 19.36
CA MET A 15 28.53 10.30 18.29
C MET A 15 29.35 10.85 17.10
N ARG A 16 29.01 12.04 16.61
CA ARG A 16 29.74 12.69 15.51
C ARG A 16 31.22 12.93 15.80
N LYS A 17 31.58 13.18 17.06
CA LYS A 17 33.00 13.32 17.46
C LYS A 17 33.77 12.00 17.45
N ARG A 18 33.08 10.87 17.63
CA ARG A 18 33.68 9.53 17.69
C ARG A 18 33.74 8.85 16.33
N ASP A 19 32.80 9.19 15.46
CA ASP A 19 32.62 8.59 14.13
C ASP A 19 32.64 9.70 13.09
N GLU A 20 33.78 9.88 12.45
CA GLU A 20 33.99 10.87 11.38
C GLU A 20 33.15 10.57 10.13
N GLN A 21 32.91 9.28 9.82
CA GLN A 21 32.07 8.89 8.69
C GLN A 21 30.62 9.27 8.96
N LEU A 22 30.11 9.05 10.17
CA LEU A 22 28.79 9.52 10.57
C LEU A 22 28.70 11.04 10.54
N ALA A 23 29.75 11.76 10.99
CA ALA A 23 29.78 13.22 10.97
C ALA A 23 29.69 13.77 9.55
N SER A 24 30.46 13.21 8.62
CA SER A 24 30.41 13.54 7.18
C SER A 24 29.04 13.22 6.57
N TYR A 25 28.52 12.02 6.83
CA TYR A 25 27.22 11.60 6.32
C TYR A 25 26.08 12.53 6.76
N LEU A 26 26.03 12.90 8.06
CA LEU A 26 25.02 13.81 8.60
C LEU A 26 25.17 15.24 8.06
N GLY A 27 26.40 15.68 7.83
CA GLY A 27 26.67 17.01 7.26
C GLY A 27 26.18 17.13 5.81
N THR A 28 26.32 16.06 5.04
CA THR A 28 25.95 16.05 3.61
C THR A 28 24.47 15.73 3.37
N ASN A 29 23.90 14.79 4.13
CA ASN A 29 22.60 14.21 3.80
C ASN A 29 21.45 14.69 4.71
N CYS A 30 21.75 15.25 5.90
CA CYS A 30 20.72 15.64 6.86
C CYS A 30 20.65 17.18 7.00
N PRO A 31 19.72 17.85 6.30
CA PRO A 31 19.58 19.30 6.37
C PRO A 31 19.06 19.77 7.73
N GLN A 32 19.41 21.00 8.09
CA GLN A 32 18.80 21.67 9.23
C GLN A 32 17.53 22.41 8.80
N VAL A 33 16.40 22.05 9.40
CA VAL A 33 15.08 22.63 9.11
C VAL A 33 14.62 23.46 10.31
N ALA A 34 14.05 24.64 10.03
CA ALA A 34 13.46 25.48 11.06
C ALA A 34 12.09 24.92 11.46
N MET A 35 11.95 24.46 12.70
CA MET A 35 10.70 23.95 13.27
C MET A 35 10.25 24.78 14.46
N MET A 36 8.95 24.92 14.65
CA MET A 36 8.36 25.56 15.84
C MET A 36 8.51 24.61 17.03
N GLY A 37 9.17 25.07 18.07
CA GLY A 37 9.22 24.34 19.36
C GLY A 37 7.93 24.50 20.17
N ALA A 38 7.75 23.71 21.21
CA ALA A 38 6.60 23.76 22.11
C ALA A 38 6.38 25.16 22.75
N THR A 39 7.43 25.99 22.84
CA THR A 39 7.38 27.37 23.36
C THR A 39 7.10 28.44 22.29
N GLY A 40 6.71 28.05 21.07
CA GLY A 40 6.45 28.99 19.95
C GLY A 40 7.72 29.59 19.32
N LYS A 41 8.93 29.24 19.79
CA LYS A 41 10.19 29.72 19.20
C LYS A 41 10.65 28.78 18.07
N LYS A 42 11.08 29.39 16.93
CA LYS A 42 11.70 28.64 15.85
C LYS A 42 13.07 28.11 16.27
N ARG A 43 13.31 26.81 16.06
CA ARG A 43 14.60 26.15 16.29
C ARG A 43 15.05 25.45 15.01
N LYS A 44 16.34 25.48 14.74
CA LYS A 44 16.94 24.64 13.69
C LYS A 44 17.09 23.21 14.24
N VAL A 45 16.45 22.26 13.58
CA VAL A 45 16.46 20.83 13.95
C VAL A 45 17.02 20.05 12.77
N LEU A 46 17.86 19.07 13.04
CA LEU A 46 18.34 18.15 12.02
C LEU A 46 17.16 17.31 11.51
N ALA A 47 16.89 17.35 10.21
CA ALA A 47 15.89 16.52 9.56
C ALA A 47 16.56 15.33 8.88
N ALA A 48 15.93 14.17 8.94
CA ALA A 48 16.43 12.95 8.33
C ALA A 48 15.29 12.16 7.70
N THR A 49 15.56 11.52 6.56
CA THR A 49 14.69 10.50 5.98
C THR A 49 14.74 9.21 6.80
N ALA A 50 13.85 8.26 6.53
CA ALA A 50 13.87 6.95 7.18
C ALA A 50 15.22 6.23 6.98
N GLU A 51 15.78 6.25 5.76
CA GLU A 51 17.07 5.66 5.44
C GLU A 51 18.20 6.28 6.29
N GLN A 52 18.23 7.60 6.37
CA GLN A 52 19.22 8.33 7.16
C GLN A 52 19.08 8.03 8.66
N LEU A 53 17.86 7.89 9.16
CA LEU A 53 17.62 7.46 10.55
C LEU A 53 18.14 6.04 10.81
N LEU A 54 17.90 5.10 9.90
CA LEU A 54 18.42 3.74 9.99
C LEU A 54 19.95 3.73 10.03
N ARG A 55 20.60 4.56 9.22
CA ARG A 55 22.08 4.70 9.24
C ARG A 55 22.58 5.29 10.57
N ILE A 56 21.88 6.28 11.13
CA ILE A 56 22.21 6.85 12.44
C ILE A 56 22.12 5.78 13.53
N ILE A 57 21.04 4.97 13.53
CA ILE A 57 20.81 3.94 14.54
C ILE A 57 21.91 2.88 14.54
N GLN A 58 22.44 2.49 13.37
CA GLN A 58 23.56 1.56 13.28
C GLN A 58 24.81 2.05 14.02
N SER A 59 25.04 3.38 14.09
CA SER A 59 26.15 3.99 14.77
C SER A 59 25.92 4.23 16.28
N ILE A 60 24.73 3.92 16.83
CA ILE A 60 24.44 4.11 18.25
C ILE A 60 25.17 3.05 19.10
N PRO A 61 26.18 3.41 19.93
CA PRO A 61 26.92 2.47 20.77
C PRO A 61 26.17 2.20 22.08
N SER A 62 24.92 1.78 22.01
CA SER A 62 24.09 1.49 23.19
C SER A 62 23.53 0.07 23.10
N PRO A 63 23.57 -0.73 24.18
CA PRO A 63 22.92 -2.03 24.23
C PRO A 63 21.42 -1.97 23.91
N LYS A 64 20.76 -0.85 24.18
CA LYS A 64 19.34 -0.64 23.84
C LYS A 64 19.08 -0.54 22.34
N ALA A 65 20.09 -0.23 21.53
CA ALA A 65 19.99 -0.20 20.08
C ALA A 65 20.27 -1.57 19.45
N GLU A 66 20.83 -2.52 20.20
CA GLU A 66 21.26 -3.83 19.68
C GLU A 66 20.12 -4.66 19.10
N PRO A 67 18.93 -4.79 19.73
CA PRO A 67 17.81 -5.51 19.15
C PRO A 67 17.40 -4.95 17.78
N PHE A 68 17.48 -3.63 17.62
CA PHE A 68 17.15 -2.99 16.36
C PHE A 68 18.22 -3.25 15.28
N LYS A 69 19.51 -3.28 15.65
CA LYS A 69 20.59 -3.60 14.72
C LYS A 69 20.51 -5.06 14.25
N LEU A 70 20.18 -5.98 15.15
CA LEU A 70 19.93 -7.39 14.81
C LEU A 70 18.75 -7.54 13.86
N TRP A 71 17.65 -6.81 14.11
CA TRP A 71 16.52 -6.76 13.19
C TRP A 71 16.91 -6.24 11.82
N LEU A 72 17.72 -5.17 11.72
CA LEU A 72 18.24 -4.67 10.43
C LEU A 72 19.10 -5.71 9.71
N ALA A 73 19.95 -6.44 10.43
CA ALA A 73 20.76 -7.51 9.85
C ALA A 73 19.88 -8.65 9.31
N GLN A 74 18.83 -9.01 10.05
CA GLN A 74 17.83 -10.00 9.61
C GLN A 74 17.12 -9.55 8.34
N VAL A 75 16.59 -8.31 8.29
CA VAL A 75 15.94 -7.76 7.11
C VAL A 75 16.89 -7.73 5.90
N GLY A 76 18.15 -7.37 6.14
CA GLY A 76 19.17 -7.40 5.08
C GLY A 76 19.42 -8.81 4.53
N ARG A 77 19.50 -9.82 5.41
CA ARG A 77 19.64 -11.23 5.03
C ARG A 77 18.43 -11.70 4.22
N GLU A 78 17.23 -11.47 4.72
CA GLU A 78 15.98 -11.83 4.04
C GLU A 78 15.94 -11.22 2.62
N ARG A 79 16.34 -9.97 2.46
CA ARG A 79 16.40 -9.32 1.14
C ARG A 79 17.42 -9.95 0.19
N ILE A 80 18.56 -10.43 0.71
CA ILE A 80 19.54 -11.17 -0.09
C ILE A 80 18.98 -12.52 -0.50
N GLU A 81 18.37 -13.27 0.42
CA GLU A 81 17.73 -14.56 0.17
C GLU A 81 16.62 -14.45 -0.88
N GLU A 82 15.80 -13.41 -0.86
CA GLU A 82 14.79 -13.12 -1.88
C GLU A 82 15.36 -12.85 -3.28
N THR A 83 16.61 -12.39 -3.36
CA THR A 83 17.26 -12.21 -4.66
C THR A 83 17.64 -13.57 -5.27
N ILE A 84 17.88 -14.57 -4.42
CA ILE A 84 18.18 -15.95 -4.82
C ILE A 84 16.89 -16.72 -5.08
N ASP A 85 15.91 -16.56 -4.21
CA ASP A 85 14.59 -17.20 -4.25
C ASP A 85 13.46 -16.15 -4.13
N PRO A 86 12.97 -15.63 -5.27
CA PRO A 86 11.92 -14.59 -5.27
C PRO A 86 10.58 -15.04 -4.68
N GLU A 87 10.32 -16.35 -4.52
CA GLU A 87 9.07 -16.86 -3.94
C GLU A 87 8.94 -16.42 -2.48
N GLN A 88 10.05 -16.30 -1.74
CA GLN A 88 10.07 -15.81 -0.36
C GLN A 88 9.49 -14.40 -0.21
N ALA A 89 9.66 -13.52 -1.21
CA ALA A 89 9.04 -12.20 -1.20
C ALA A 89 7.51 -12.29 -1.34
N ILE A 90 7.01 -13.27 -2.11
CA ILE A 90 5.58 -13.54 -2.27
C ILE A 90 5.01 -14.07 -0.96
N ASP A 91 5.66 -15.04 -0.34
CA ASP A 91 5.24 -15.64 0.94
C ASP A 91 5.15 -14.58 2.04
N ARG A 92 6.16 -13.72 2.15
CA ARG A 92 6.14 -12.60 3.10
C ARG A 92 5.02 -11.59 2.81
N ALA A 93 4.70 -11.34 1.54
CA ALA A 93 3.57 -10.50 1.17
C ALA A 93 2.24 -11.13 1.62
N LEU A 94 2.06 -12.44 1.40
CA LEU A 94 0.91 -13.22 1.86
C LEU A 94 0.74 -13.11 3.37
N GLU A 95 1.80 -13.43 4.14
CA GLU A 95 1.79 -13.31 5.60
C GLU A 95 1.44 -11.89 6.08
N THR A 96 1.96 -10.87 5.39
CA THR A 96 1.69 -9.47 5.74
C THR A 96 0.22 -9.13 5.56
N TYR A 97 -0.42 -9.60 4.49
CA TYR A 97 -1.85 -9.39 4.28
C TYR A 97 -2.69 -10.21 5.29
N GLN A 98 -2.30 -11.46 5.59
CA GLN A 98 -2.97 -12.27 6.62
C GLN A 98 -2.91 -11.60 8.00
N LYS A 99 -1.74 -11.08 8.41
CA LYS A 99 -1.58 -10.31 9.67
C LYS A 99 -2.43 -9.02 9.71
N LYS A 100 -2.82 -8.50 8.57
CA LYS A 100 -3.74 -7.36 8.44
C LYS A 100 -5.22 -7.77 8.46
N GLY A 101 -5.53 -9.06 8.57
CA GLY A 101 -6.90 -9.59 8.64
C GLY A 101 -7.57 -9.83 7.29
N TYR A 102 -6.80 -9.92 6.19
CA TYR A 102 -7.37 -10.30 4.89
C TYR A 102 -7.44 -11.84 4.77
N ASP A 103 -8.52 -12.33 4.18
CA ASP A 103 -8.66 -13.77 3.87
C ASP A 103 -7.82 -14.19 2.66
N THR A 104 -7.56 -15.48 2.56
CA THR A 104 -6.69 -16.06 1.52
C THR A 104 -7.23 -15.81 0.12
N ASP A 105 -8.53 -15.89 -0.11
CA ASP A 105 -9.14 -15.70 -1.42
C ASP A 105 -9.03 -14.26 -1.87
N TRP A 106 -9.25 -13.32 -0.96
CA TRP A 106 -9.02 -11.89 -1.25
C TRP A 106 -7.56 -11.61 -1.58
N ILE A 107 -6.61 -12.22 -0.84
CA ILE A 107 -5.17 -12.05 -1.08
C ILE A 107 -4.80 -12.53 -2.48
N HIS A 108 -5.28 -13.70 -2.91
CA HIS A 108 -5.04 -14.21 -4.26
C HIS A 108 -5.58 -13.24 -5.32
N GLN A 109 -6.78 -12.71 -5.17
CA GLN A 109 -7.34 -11.71 -6.09
C GLN A 109 -6.49 -10.42 -6.10
N ARG A 110 -6.01 -10.02 -4.95
CA ARG A 110 -5.15 -8.84 -4.84
C ARG A 110 -3.81 -9.01 -5.55
N LEU A 111 -3.17 -10.16 -5.43
CA LEU A 111 -1.91 -10.46 -6.13
C LEU A 111 -2.12 -10.48 -7.66
N LEU A 112 -3.21 -11.10 -8.12
CA LEU A 112 -3.57 -11.08 -9.53
C LEU A 112 -3.80 -9.65 -10.03
N SER A 113 -4.44 -8.81 -9.24
CA SER A 113 -4.66 -7.39 -9.58
C SER A 113 -3.36 -6.59 -9.71
N ILE A 114 -2.32 -6.94 -8.96
CA ILE A 114 -0.99 -6.33 -9.09
C ILE A 114 -0.38 -6.69 -10.45
N ARG A 115 -0.49 -7.95 -10.86
CA ARG A 115 0.00 -8.42 -12.17
C ARG A 115 -0.70 -7.69 -13.31
N VAL A 116 -2.03 -7.66 -13.30
CA VAL A 116 -2.83 -6.97 -14.32
C VAL A 116 -2.44 -5.48 -14.40
N ARG A 117 -2.22 -4.85 -13.25
CA ARG A 117 -1.76 -3.46 -13.19
C ARG A 117 -0.38 -3.28 -13.81
N ASN A 118 0.54 -4.19 -13.55
CA ASN A 118 1.90 -4.12 -14.10
C ASN A 118 1.87 -4.27 -15.63
N GLU A 119 1.04 -5.16 -16.18
CA GLU A 119 0.84 -5.33 -17.62
C GLU A 119 0.31 -4.03 -18.26
N LEU A 120 -0.69 -3.39 -17.65
CA LEU A 120 -1.22 -2.12 -18.13
C LEU A 120 -0.18 -0.99 -18.11
N THR A 121 0.63 -0.90 -17.04
CA THR A 121 1.66 0.14 -16.97
C THR A 121 2.81 -0.09 -17.94
N ALA A 122 3.17 -1.34 -18.23
CA ALA A 122 4.13 -1.69 -19.26
C ALA A 122 3.61 -1.29 -20.65
N GLU A 123 2.35 -1.59 -20.96
CA GLU A 123 1.71 -1.17 -22.20
C GLU A 123 1.69 0.36 -22.35
N TRP A 124 1.36 1.12 -21.31
CA TRP A 124 1.43 2.57 -21.36
C TRP A 124 2.84 3.11 -21.64
N GLN A 125 3.86 2.46 -21.09
CA GLN A 125 5.25 2.80 -21.35
C GLN A 125 5.62 2.58 -22.81
N GLU A 126 5.20 1.46 -23.40
CA GLU A 126 5.39 1.16 -24.82
C GLU A 126 4.68 2.17 -25.73
N ARG A 127 3.54 2.72 -25.30
CA ARG A 127 2.77 3.74 -26.01
C ARG A 127 3.27 5.18 -25.77
N GLY A 128 4.41 5.35 -25.12
CA GLY A 128 5.03 6.66 -24.90
C GLY A 128 4.34 7.51 -23.84
N VAL A 129 3.50 6.94 -22.96
CA VAL A 129 2.90 7.63 -21.82
C VAL A 129 3.96 7.84 -20.75
N GLN A 130 4.04 9.05 -20.19
CA GLN A 130 5.03 9.39 -19.16
C GLN A 130 4.59 8.91 -17.77
N GLN A 131 5.52 8.27 -17.05
CA GLN A 131 5.29 7.86 -15.67
C GLN A 131 4.97 9.06 -14.77
N GLY A 132 4.30 8.75 -13.65
CA GLY A 132 3.94 9.76 -12.66
C GLY A 132 2.60 10.40 -12.96
N LYS A 133 2.58 11.64 -13.42
CA LYS A 133 1.32 12.42 -13.56
C LYS A 133 0.36 11.82 -14.61
N GLU A 134 0.87 11.41 -15.76
CA GLU A 134 0.02 10.85 -16.83
C GLU A 134 -0.56 9.51 -16.42
N TYR A 135 0.25 8.61 -15.82
CA TYR A 135 -0.25 7.34 -15.27
C TYR A 135 -1.33 7.57 -14.20
N ALA A 136 -1.18 8.58 -13.36
CA ALA A 136 -2.19 8.92 -12.35
C ALA A 136 -3.51 9.37 -13.00
N ILE A 137 -3.45 10.18 -14.06
CA ILE A 137 -4.63 10.64 -14.78
C ILE A 137 -5.31 9.46 -15.49
N LEU A 138 -4.56 8.62 -16.21
CA LEU A 138 -5.13 7.46 -16.89
C LEU A 138 -5.79 6.47 -15.90
N THR A 139 -5.15 6.28 -14.74
CA THR A 139 -5.73 5.48 -13.65
C THR A 139 -7.04 6.07 -13.14
N ASP A 140 -7.10 7.39 -13.00
CA ASP A 140 -8.32 8.08 -12.56
C ASP A 140 -9.43 7.98 -13.62
N GLU A 141 -9.10 8.06 -14.90
CA GLU A 141 -10.05 7.86 -16.00
C GLU A 141 -10.65 6.45 -16.01
N ILE A 142 -9.81 5.41 -15.86
CA ILE A 142 -10.29 4.03 -15.72
C ILE A 142 -11.19 3.91 -14.49
N THR A 143 -10.72 4.39 -13.34
CA THR A 143 -11.48 4.32 -12.08
C THR A 143 -12.83 5.01 -12.21
N LYS A 144 -12.84 6.21 -12.77
CA LYS A 144 -14.07 6.98 -12.98
C LYS A 144 -15.03 6.28 -13.96
N ALA A 145 -14.50 5.68 -15.02
CA ALA A 145 -15.33 5.01 -16.02
C ALA A 145 -16.04 3.76 -15.47
N TRP A 146 -15.37 2.94 -14.64
CA TRP A 146 -16.02 1.76 -14.09
C TRP A 146 -16.78 2.01 -12.79
N SER A 147 -16.27 2.88 -11.91
CA SER A 147 -16.87 3.09 -10.58
C SER A 147 -17.86 4.25 -10.53
N GLY A 148 -17.84 5.16 -11.52
CA GLY A 148 -18.58 6.42 -11.51
C GLY A 148 -17.93 7.51 -10.65
N MET A 149 -16.78 7.24 -10.03
CA MET A 149 -16.09 8.14 -9.11
C MET A 149 -14.62 8.30 -9.47
N THR A 150 -14.08 9.50 -9.26
CA THR A 150 -12.63 9.69 -9.28
C THR A 150 -11.98 8.88 -8.15
N THR A 151 -10.70 8.53 -8.29
CA THR A 151 -9.92 7.85 -7.24
C THR A 151 -10.00 8.59 -5.90
N ARG A 152 -10.00 9.92 -5.93
CA ARG A 152 -10.14 10.76 -4.73
C ARG A 152 -11.51 10.63 -4.08
N GLN A 153 -12.59 10.63 -4.87
CA GLN A 153 -13.95 10.45 -4.36
C GLN A 153 -14.13 9.05 -3.79
N TYR A 154 -13.58 8.04 -4.46
CA TYR A 154 -13.63 6.67 -4.00
C TYR A 154 -12.87 6.46 -2.68
N LYS A 155 -11.65 7.01 -2.56
CA LYS A 155 -10.92 7.02 -1.28
C LYS A 155 -11.74 7.70 -0.17
N LYS A 156 -12.40 8.82 -0.46
CA LYS A 156 -13.26 9.51 0.51
C LYS A 156 -14.44 8.63 0.94
N LEU A 157 -15.08 7.92 0.01
CA LEU A 157 -16.17 6.97 0.32
C LEU A 157 -15.70 5.88 1.29
N LYS A 158 -14.49 5.33 1.06
CA LYS A 158 -13.87 4.30 1.90
C LYS A 158 -13.26 4.84 3.21
N GLY A 159 -13.32 6.15 3.47
CA GLY A 159 -12.73 6.78 4.66
C GLY A 159 -11.20 6.82 4.66
N LEU A 160 -10.55 6.67 3.50
CA LEU A 160 -9.10 6.57 3.35
C LEU A 160 -8.45 7.95 3.22
N LYS A 161 -7.26 8.13 3.81
CA LYS A 161 -6.43 9.35 3.70
C LYS A 161 -5.23 9.11 2.80
N LYS A 162 -4.31 8.24 3.21
CA LYS A 162 -3.06 7.91 2.49
C LYS A 162 -3.00 6.46 2.02
N GLU A 163 -3.86 5.63 2.55
CA GLU A 163 -3.92 4.19 2.31
C GLU A 163 -4.15 3.90 0.82
N ASN A 164 -3.71 2.71 0.39
CA ASN A 164 -3.93 2.26 -0.97
C ASN A 164 -5.41 1.91 -1.16
N LEU A 165 -6.06 2.48 -2.18
CA LEU A 165 -7.47 2.23 -2.47
C LEU A 165 -7.75 0.75 -2.73
N ARG A 166 -6.88 0.06 -3.50
CA ARG A 166 -7.08 -1.35 -3.87
C ARG A 166 -6.99 -2.29 -2.67
N ASP A 167 -6.17 -1.96 -1.67
CA ASP A 167 -6.07 -2.74 -0.43
C ASP A 167 -7.34 -2.62 0.44
N ASN A 168 -8.24 -1.69 0.09
CA ASN A 168 -9.50 -1.45 0.79
C ASN A 168 -10.75 -1.75 -0.06
N MET A 169 -10.58 -2.35 -1.23
CA MET A 169 -11.65 -2.82 -2.10
C MET A 169 -12.13 -4.22 -1.65
N SER A 170 -13.43 -4.45 -1.73
CA SER A 170 -13.99 -5.82 -1.63
C SER A 170 -13.53 -6.68 -2.81
N THR A 171 -13.70 -8.00 -2.71
CA THR A 171 -13.35 -8.93 -3.79
C THR A 171 -14.00 -8.54 -5.13
N MET A 172 -15.31 -8.20 -5.11
CA MET A 172 -16.02 -7.78 -6.34
C MET A 172 -15.48 -6.47 -6.90
N GLU A 173 -15.17 -5.49 -6.06
CA GLU A 173 -14.56 -4.23 -6.48
C GLU A 173 -13.17 -4.46 -7.10
N ILE A 174 -12.35 -5.38 -6.55
CA ILE A 174 -11.04 -5.76 -7.12
C ILE A 174 -11.23 -6.43 -8.49
N VAL A 175 -12.16 -7.36 -8.63
CA VAL A 175 -12.43 -8.07 -9.89
C VAL A 175 -12.86 -7.10 -10.98
N LEU A 176 -13.76 -6.16 -10.68
CA LEU A 176 -14.18 -5.14 -11.65
C LEU A 176 -13.06 -4.15 -12.00
N ASN A 177 -12.23 -3.79 -11.02
CA ASN A 177 -11.06 -2.97 -11.30
C ASN A 177 -10.06 -3.70 -12.20
N MET A 178 -9.82 -5.00 -11.97
CA MET A 178 -8.99 -5.83 -12.85
C MET A 178 -9.57 -5.95 -14.25
N LEU A 179 -10.87 -6.15 -14.38
CA LEU A 179 -11.55 -6.18 -15.68
C LEU A 179 -11.34 -4.87 -16.44
N ALA A 180 -11.50 -3.72 -15.76
CA ALA A 180 -11.28 -2.40 -16.35
C ALA A 180 -9.84 -2.21 -16.82
N GLU A 181 -8.86 -2.64 -16.04
CA GLU A 181 -7.43 -2.54 -16.37
C GLU A 181 -7.06 -3.52 -17.50
N ALA A 182 -7.50 -4.77 -17.44
CA ALA A 182 -7.24 -5.78 -18.47
C ALA A 182 -7.86 -5.41 -19.82
N THR A 183 -9.13 -4.98 -19.83
CA THR A 183 -9.79 -4.53 -21.07
C THR A 183 -9.12 -3.29 -21.65
N THR A 184 -8.62 -2.38 -20.81
CA THR A 184 -7.83 -1.23 -21.28
C THR A 184 -6.53 -1.70 -21.95
N THR A 185 -5.83 -2.67 -21.37
CA THR A 185 -4.60 -3.24 -21.93
C THR A 185 -4.86 -3.88 -23.29
N GLU A 186 -5.89 -4.72 -23.41
CA GLU A 186 -6.23 -5.38 -24.66
C GLU A 186 -6.66 -4.39 -25.76
N LEU A 187 -7.44 -3.38 -25.40
CA LEU A 187 -7.79 -2.30 -26.34
C LEU A 187 -6.56 -1.49 -26.76
N SER A 188 -5.62 -1.23 -25.85
CA SER A 188 -4.38 -0.54 -26.18
C SER A 188 -3.52 -1.34 -27.15
N LYS A 189 -3.34 -2.63 -26.91
CA LYS A 189 -2.62 -3.53 -27.84
C LYS A 189 -3.27 -3.59 -29.21
N ALA A 190 -4.61 -3.65 -29.27
CA ALA A 190 -5.34 -3.72 -30.52
C ALA A 190 -5.34 -2.42 -31.34
N HIS A 191 -5.46 -1.27 -30.66
CA HIS A 191 -5.58 0.04 -31.32
C HIS A 191 -4.26 0.81 -31.40
N GLN A 192 -3.22 0.38 -30.68
CA GLN A 192 -1.88 0.95 -30.67
C GLN A 192 -1.87 2.50 -30.51
N PRO A 193 -2.51 3.05 -29.45
CA PRO A 193 -2.59 4.50 -29.27
C PRO A 193 -1.20 5.11 -29.12
N GLU A 194 -1.00 6.29 -29.72
CA GLU A 194 0.25 7.02 -29.61
C GLU A 194 0.14 8.13 -28.52
N GLY A 195 0.94 7.98 -27.46
CA GLY A 195 1.05 8.95 -26.38
C GLY A 195 -0.19 9.06 -25.48
N PHE A 196 -0.19 10.09 -24.66
CA PHE A 196 -1.17 10.27 -23.58
C PHE A 196 -2.60 10.46 -24.06
N SER A 197 -2.83 11.34 -25.08
CA SER A 197 -4.19 11.73 -25.47
C SER A 197 -5.02 10.58 -26.01
N GLU A 198 -4.39 9.69 -26.80
CA GLU A 198 -5.07 8.53 -27.36
C GLU A 198 -5.24 7.45 -26.30
N SER A 199 -4.22 7.22 -25.48
CA SER A 199 -4.28 6.31 -24.33
C SER A 199 -5.41 6.69 -23.35
N GLN A 200 -5.70 7.99 -23.19
CA GLN A 200 -6.80 8.45 -22.34
C GLN A 200 -8.18 8.02 -22.89
N LYS A 201 -8.37 8.06 -24.22
CA LYS A 201 -9.61 7.58 -24.85
C LYS A 201 -9.78 6.07 -24.64
N ILE A 202 -8.69 5.31 -24.80
CA ILE A 202 -8.65 3.87 -24.56
C ILE A 202 -8.94 3.55 -23.10
N ALA A 203 -8.34 4.28 -22.15
CA ALA A 203 -8.57 4.11 -20.72
C ALA A 203 -10.04 4.29 -20.32
N ARG A 204 -10.70 5.34 -20.84
CA ARG A 204 -12.14 5.55 -20.63
C ARG A 204 -12.98 4.41 -21.22
N ARG A 205 -12.67 3.97 -22.42
CA ARG A 205 -13.38 2.89 -23.10
C ARG A 205 -13.20 1.55 -22.37
N GLY A 206 -11.96 1.20 -21.99
CA GLY A 206 -11.69 -0.03 -21.24
C GLY A 206 -12.40 -0.04 -19.88
N GLY A 207 -12.35 1.08 -19.14
CA GLY A 207 -13.08 1.23 -17.89
C GLY A 207 -14.60 1.12 -18.06
N SER A 208 -15.17 1.62 -19.16
CA SER A 208 -16.62 1.59 -19.39
C SER A 208 -17.19 0.17 -19.50
N TYR A 209 -16.43 -0.81 -20.00
CA TYR A 209 -16.88 -2.21 -20.05
C TYR A 209 -17.12 -2.77 -18.64
N ALA A 210 -16.18 -2.55 -17.73
CA ALA A 210 -16.36 -2.96 -16.34
C ALA A 210 -17.48 -2.15 -15.65
N GLY A 211 -17.66 -0.88 -16.03
CA GLY A 211 -18.76 -0.05 -15.58
C GLY A 211 -20.12 -0.59 -15.99
N GLN A 212 -20.26 -1.09 -17.20
CA GLN A 212 -21.48 -1.74 -17.66
C GLN A 212 -21.77 -3.02 -16.85
N VAL A 213 -20.77 -3.89 -16.72
CA VAL A 213 -20.89 -5.13 -15.92
C VAL A 213 -21.32 -4.80 -14.47
N ARG A 214 -20.71 -3.77 -13.84
CA ARG A 214 -21.13 -3.31 -12.52
C ARG A 214 -22.60 -2.93 -12.47
N GLN A 215 -23.06 -2.12 -13.43
CA GLN A 215 -24.45 -1.66 -13.48
C GLN A 215 -25.43 -2.82 -13.65
N ASP A 216 -25.10 -3.80 -14.50
CA ASP A 216 -25.93 -4.98 -14.72
C ASP A 216 -26.02 -5.83 -13.44
N ILE A 217 -24.90 -6.06 -12.74
CA ILE A 217 -24.88 -6.76 -11.44
C ILE A 217 -25.75 -6.00 -10.40
N GLU A 218 -25.59 -4.67 -10.29
CA GLU A 218 -26.35 -3.85 -9.34
C GLU A 218 -27.85 -3.87 -9.65
N LYS A 219 -28.21 -3.89 -10.92
CA LYS A 219 -29.62 -3.99 -11.38
C LYS A 219 -30.23 -5.35 -11.04
N ASP A 220 -29.49 -6.46 -11.29
CA ASP A 220 -30.02 -7.80 -11.08
C ASP A 220 -30.06 -8.17 -9.59
N THR A 221 -29.08 -7.72 -8.80
CA THR A 221 -29.02 -8.03 -7.37
C THR A 221 -29.77 -7.04 -6.48
N GLY A 222 -30.10 -5.86 -6.99
CA GLY A 222 -30.70 -4.75 -6.22
C GLY A 222 -29.74 -4.17 -5.15
N ARG A 223 -28.44 -4.50 -5.21
CA ARG A 223 -27.43 -4.07 -4.21
C ARG A 223 -26.28 -3.36 -4.88
N PRO A 224 -25.75 -2.27 -4.29
CA PRO A 224 -24.57 -1.60 -4.83
C PRO A 224 -23.35 -2.51 -4.67
N VAL A 225 -22.53 -2.60 -5.71
CA VAL A 225 -21.23 -3.29 -5.66
C VAL A 225 -20.24 -2.47 -4.86
N ILE A 226 -20.27 -1.16 -5.02
CA ILE A 226 -19.33 -0.24 -4.35
C ILE A 226 -19.96 0.23 -3.04
N THR A 227 -19.28 -0.04 -1.93
CA THR A 227 -19.74 0.33 -0.60
C THR A 227 -18.68 1.12 0.17
N SER A 228 -19.03 1.71 1.32
CA SER A 228 -18.09 2.35 2.22
C SER A 228 -17.22 1.35 3.02
N GLN A 229 -17.65 0.10 3.10
CA GLN A 229 -16.92 -0.95 3.84
C GLN A 229 -15.65 -1.35 3.10
N ASN A 230 -14.56 -1.55 3.84
CA ASN A 230 -13.32 -2.10 3.29
C ASN A 230 -13.25 -3.62 3.50
N ALA A 231 -12.34 -4.30 2.77
CA ALA A 231 -12.21 -5.75 2.81
C ALA A 231 -11.90 -6.30 4.22
N ALA A 232 -11.03 -5.64 4.98
CA ALA A 232 -10.69 -6.07 6.33
C ALA A 232 -11.89 -5.96 7.31
N GLN A 233 -12.73 -4.93 7.16
CA GLN A 233 -13.96 -4.78 7.97
C GLN A 233 -15.01 -5.82 7.59
N LEU A 234 -15.14 -6.17 6.32
CA LEU A 234 -16.05 -7.21 5.87
C LEU A 234 -15.66 -8.58 6.46
N ASN A 235 -14.35 -8.89 6.50
CA ASN A 235 -13.85 -10.12 7.08
C ASN A 235 -14.06 -10.17 8.60
N ALA A 236 -13.85 -9.09 9.33
CA ALA A 236 -14.11 -9.04 10.76
C ALA A 236 -15.58 -9.37 11.08
N VAL A 237 -16.52 -8.78 10.33
CA VAL A 237 -17.96 -9.07 10.49
C VAL A 237 -18.29 -10.54 10.20
N VAL A 238 -17.66 -11.14 9.19
CA VAL A 238 -17.88 -12.56 8.86
C VAL A 238 -17.31 -13.46 9.95
N VAL A 239 -16.12 -13.17 10.47
CA VAL A 239 -15.51 -13.92 11.58
C VAL A 239 -16.38 -13.84 12.84
N ASP A 240 -16.81 -12.63 13.24
CA ASP A 240 -17.69 -12.43 14.38
C ASP A 240 -19.01 -13.20 14.23
N MET A 241 -19.60 -13.25 13.02
CA MET A 241 -20.79 -14.03 12.75
C MET A 241 -20.55 -15.54 12.87
N ILE A 242 -19.43 -16.05 12.34
CA ILE A 242 -19.06 -17.47 12.44
C ILE A 242 -18.82 -17.85 13.90
N GLU A 243 -18.12 -17.05 14.66
CA GLU A 243 -17.86 -17.28 16.08
C GLU A 243 -19.16 -17.26 16.89
N SER A 244 -20.07 -16.31 16.63
CA SER A 244 -21.37 -16.24 17.30
C SER A 244 -22.26 -17.46 17.00
N VAL A 245 -22.26 -17.98 15.77
CA VAL A 245 -22.98 -19.20 15.39
C VAL A 245 -22.37 -20.42 16.08
N ALA A 246 -21.03 -20.53 16.11
CA ALA A 246 -20.33 -21.63 16.76
C ALA A 246 -20.52 -21.64 18.30
N GLU A 247 -20.69 -20.49 18.92
CA GLU A 247 -21.02 -20.37 20.35
C GLU A 247 -22.48 -20.77 20.63
N THR A 248 -23.41 -20.43 19.74
CA THR A 248 -24.83 -20.82 19.86
C THR A 248 -24.99 -22.34 19.73
N GLU A 249 -24.32 -23.00 18.79
CA GLU A 249 -24.32 -24.41 18.60
C GLU A 249 -23.70 -25.20 19.80
N LYS A 250 -22.73 -24.62 20.50
CA LYS A 250 -22.15 -25.17 21.71
C LYS A 250 -23.11 -25.12 22.91
N SER A 251 -23.81 -23.98 23.07
CA SER A 251 -24.78 -23.80 24.15
C SER A 251 -25.99 -24.77 24.03
N ASP A 252 -26.49 -24.98 22.80
CA ASP A 252 -27.59 -25.91 22.53
C ASP A 252 -27.23 -27.39 22.74
N ASN A 253 -25.94 -27.75 22.58
CA ASN A 253 -25.44 -29.08 22.85
C ASN A 253 -25.18 -29.37 24.34
N ASP A 254 -24.92 -28.36 25.15
CA ASP A 254 -24.72 -28.49 26.59
C ASP A 254 -26.04 -28.51 27.39
N GLU A 255 -27.13 -27.94 26.85
CA GLU A 255 -28.47 -28.02 27.46
C GLU A 255 -29.19 -29.34 27.17
N ASN A 256 -28.72 -30.17 26.23
CA ASN A 256 -29.28 -31.46 25.87
C ASN A 256 -28.52 -32.67 26.47
N LYS A 257 -27.64 -32.47 27.46
CA LYS A 257 -26.96 -33.51 28.23
C LYS A 257 -27.43 -33.50 29.69
#